data_b1d2233b4583218565ef9f8458234a20
#
_entry.id   b1d2233b4583218565ef9f8458234a20
#
_cell.length_a   1.000
_cell.length_b   1.000
_cell.length_c   1.000
_cell.angle_alpha   90.00
_cell.angle_beta   90.00
_cell.angle_gamma   90.00
#
_symmetry.space_group_name_H-M   'P 1'
#
loop_
_entity.id
_entity.type
_entity.pdbx_description
1 polymer ?
#
loop_
_entity_poly.entity_id
_entity_poly.type
_entity_poly.pdbx_seq_one_letter_code
_entity_poly.pdbx_strand_id
1 'polypeptide(L)'
;MCLYPKLIPNRRYLPNKKNGGTPPACPDERLRYVTAACGDCCECRKQKQRQWVVRMSEENRQTPNAYFLTLTIDDKSYKQISKKYKLKDNNDIATKAIRLCLERVRKLTGKSVKHWFITELGHEKTERLHLHGIVWGLGNGRKITDNWKYGITFTGYFVNEKTINYITKYMLKIEDRKSTRLNSSHITRSRMPSSA
;
A
#
# COMPACT_ATOMS: atom_id res chain seq x y z
N MET A 1 18.68 -8.79 7.86
CA MET A 1 19.34 -9.15 6.56
C MET A 1 18.41 -10.06 5.79
N CYS A 2 18.37 -10.01 4.45
CA CYS A 2 17.52 -10.90 3.65
C CYS A 2 17.99 -12.35 3.79
N LEU A 3 17.05 -13.30 3.99
CA LEU A 3 17.38 -14.72 4.13
C LEU A 3 17.68 -15.41 2.79
N TYR A 4 17.11 -14.89 1.70
CA TYR A 4 17.22 -15.44 0.35
C TYR A 4 17.56 -14.33 -0.65
N PRO A 5 18.77 -13.74 -0.59
CA PRO A 5 19.16 -12.69 -1.51
C PRO A 5 19.21 -13.25 -2.95
N LYS A 6 18.85 -12.40 -3.90
CA LYS A 6 18.94 -12.71 -5.34
C LYS A 6 20.08 -11.94 -5.95
N LEU A 7 20.80 -12.55 -6.86
CA LEU A 7 21.76 -11.85 -7.71
C LEU A 7 21.00 -11.22 -8.88
N ILE A 8 21.15 -9.92 -9.05
CA ILE A 8 20.57 -9.17 -10.15
C ILE A 8 21.69 -8.44 -10.93
N PRO A 9 21.53 -8.24 -12.25
CA PRO A 9 22.50 -7.49 -13.02
C PRO A 9 22.69 -6.07 -12.45
N ASN A 10 23.93 -5.65 -12.32
CA ASN A 10 24.28 -4.32 -11.83
C ASN A 10 23.91 -3.27 -12.88
N ARG A 11 22.94 -2.44 -12.58
CA ARG A 11 22.44 -1.39 -13.49
C ARG A 11 23.51 -0.39 -13.92
N ARG A 12 24.59 -0.24 -13.17
CA ARG A 12 25.71 0.63 -13.56
C ARG A 12 26.35 0.18 -14.87
N TYR A 13 26.43 -1.13 -15.09
CA TYR A 13 27.05 -1.74 -16.25
C TYR A 13 26.03 -2.23 -17.30
N LEU A 14 24.79 -1.73 -17.24
CA LEU A 14 23.75 -1.96 -18.25
C LEU A 14 23.34 -0.64 -18.90
N PRO A 15 22.95 -0.66 -20.18
CA PRO A 15 22.39 0.52 -20.85
C PRO A 15 21.20 1.07 -20.07
N ASN A 16 21.22 2.35 -19.70
CA ASN A 16 20.13 3.02 -19.01
C ASN A 16 20.14 4.53 -19.28
N LYS A 17 19.09 5.23 -18.88
CA LYS A 17 18.96 6.68 -19.08
C LYS A 17 20.07 7.50 -18.40
N LYS A 18 20.64 7.02 -17.28
CA LYS A 18 21.67 7.76 -16.52
C LYS A 18 23.03 7.72 -17.21
N ASN A 19 23.31 6.68 -18.00
CA ASN A 19 24.57 6.54 -18.73
C ASN A 19 24.41 6.78 -20.24
N GLY A 20 23.30 7.42 -20.66
CA GLY A 20 23.06 7.74 -22.07
C GLY A 20 22.98 6.50 -23.00
N GLY A 21 22.66 5.34 -22.44
CA GLY A 21 22.63 4.09 -23.21
C GLY A 21 23.99 3.41 -23.37
N THR A 22 25.09 4.06 -22.98
CA THR A 22 26.46 3.53 -23.09
C THR A 22 27.02 3.27 -21.69
N PRO A 23 26.97 2.02 -21.20
CA PRO A 23 27.49 1.72 -19.88
C PRO A 23 29.04 1.76 -19.86
N PRO A 24 29.65 2.13 -18.72
CA PRO A 24 31.10 2.00 -18.57
C PRO A 24 31.55 0.55 -18.64
N ALA A 25 32.79 0.33 -19.04
CA ALA A 25 33.40 -0.99 -18.98
C ALA A 25 33.40 -1.52 -17.54
N CYS A 26 33.05 -2.79 -17.36
CA CYS A 26 33.08 -3.42 -16.05
C CYS A 26 34.50 -3.87 -15.74
N PRO A 27 35.19 -3.29 -14.73
CA PRO A 27 36.60 -3.59 -14.45
C PRO A 27 36.79 -4.97 -13.80
N ASP A 28 35.75 -5.53 -13.20
CA ASP A 28 35.78 -6.82 -12.51
C ASP A 28 34.43 -7.54 -12.75
N GLU A 29 34.48 -8.80 -13.20
CA GLU A 29 33.28 -9.60 -13.44
C GLU A 29 32.40 -9.77 -12.20
N ARG A 30 32.98 -9.78 -11.01
CA ARG A 30 32.25 -9.84 -9.75
C ARG A 30 31.32 -8.64 -9.54
N LEU A 31 31.59 -7.51 -10.16
CA LEU A 31 30.79 -6.29 -10.10
C LEU A 31 29.61 -6.30 -11.08
N ARG A 32 29.56 -7.26 -12.02
CA ARG A 32 28.42 -7.38 -12.97
C ARG A 32 27.11 -7.69 -12.29
N TYR A 33 27.15 -8.29 -11.13
CA TYR A 33 25.98 -8.64 -10.36
C TYR A 33 26.04 -8.02 -8.96
N VAL A 34 24.91 -7.67 -8.43
CA VAL A 34 24.74 -7.21 -7.05
C VAL A 34 23.69 -8.02 -6.34
N THR A 35 23.85 -8.18 -5.04
CA THR A 35 22.85 -8.85 -4.22
C THR A 35 21.67 -7.92 -4.00
N ALA A 36 20.46 -8.40 -4.25
CA ALA A 36 19.21 -7.73 -3.96
C ALA A 36 18.38 -8.53 -2.98
N ALA A 37 17.63 -7.84 -2.12
CA ALA A 37 16.69 -8.47 -1.22
C ALA A 37 15.59 -9.20 -2.00
N CYS A 38 15.18 -10.39 -1.56
CA CYS A 38 14.12 -11.16 -2.22
C CYS A 38 12.74 -10.46 -2.16
N GLY A 39 12.54 -9.58 -1.17
CA GLY A 39 11.30 -8.83 -0.95
C GLY A 39 10.20 -9.59 -0.19
N ASP A 40 10.35 -10.90 0.01
CA ASP A 40 9.25 -11.79 0.42
C ASP A 40 9.52 -12.58 1.71
N CYS A 41 10.78 -12.79 2.10
CA CYS A 41 11.10 -13.46 3.36
C CYS A 41 10.67 -12.60 4.57
N CYS A 42 10.58 -13.23 5.73
CA CYS A 42 10.16 -12.55 6.96
C CYS A 42 11.00 -11.31 7.27
N GLU A 43 12.32 -11.35 7.05
CA GLU A 43 13.19 -10.21 7.27
C GLU A 43 12.96 -9.06 6.29
N CYS A 44 12.70 -9.36 5.01
CA CYS A 44 12.36 -8.35 4.03
C CYS A 44 11.00 -7.70 4.35
N ARG A 45 10.01 -8.47 4.82
CA ARG A 45 8.71 -7.96 5.25
C ARG A 45 8.83 -7.07 6.48
N LYS A 46 9.62 -7.48 7.49
CA LYS A 46 9.92 -6.66 8.68
C LYS A 46 10.62 -5.35 8.29
N GLN A 47 11.57 -5.41 7.36
CA GLN A 47 12.24 -4.19 6.86
C GLN A 47 11.26 -3.26 6.16
N LYS A 48 10.38 -3.79 5.31
CA LYS A 48 9.33 -3.03 4.64
C LYS A 48 8.35 -2.41 5.64
N GLN A 49 7.95 -3.16 6.66
CA GLN A 49 7.11 -2.64 7.75
C GLN A 49 7.77 -1.45 8.44
N ARG A 50 9.04 -1.58 8.87
CA ARG A 50 9.78 -0.49 9.52
C ARG A 50 9.87 0.75 8.64
N GLN A 51 10.12 0.59 7.34
CA GLN A 51 10.15 1.70 6.40
C GLN A 51 8.80 2.43 6.32
N TRP A 52 7.69 1.69 6.38
CA TRP A 52 6.36 2.30 6.39
C TRP A 52 6.03 2.97 7.72
N VAL A 53 6.43 2.38 8.85
CA VAL A 53 6.29 3.04 10.17
C VAL A 53 6.97 4.41 10.13
N VAL A 54 8.23 4.48 9.71
CA VAL A 54 8.97 5.76 9.62
C VAL A 54 8.26 6.77 8.72
N ARG A 55 7.84 6.36 7.51
CA ARG A 55 7.16 7.25 6.56
C ARG A 55 5.83 7.78 7.09
N MET A 56 5.03 6.91 7.68
CA MET A 56 3.73 7.31 8.24
C MET A 56 3.87 8.17 9.49
N SER A 57 4.86 7.89 10.33
CA SER A 57 5.15 8.73 11.50
C SER A 57 5.59 10.12 11.08
N GLU A 58 6.45 10.23 10.06
CA GLU A 58 6.86 11.53 9.52
C GLU A 58 5.70 12.28 8.87
N GLU A 59 4.86 11.58 8.07
CA GLU A 59 3.68 12.20 7.49
C GLU A 59 2.71 12.70 8.58
N ASN A 60 2.54 11.91 9.65
CA ASN A 60 1.67 12.29 10.77
C ASN A 60 2.20 13.50 11.56
N ARG A 61 3.54 13.64 11.63
CA ARG A 61 4.19 14.80 12.22
C ARG A 61 3.96 16.07 11.38
N GLN A 62 4.07 15.96 10.06
CA GLN A 62 3.88 17.07 9.13
C GLN A 62 2.41 17.43 8.91
N THR A 63 1.53 16.45 8.95
CA THR A 63 0.09 16.63 8.72
C THR A 63 -0.68 16.01 9.88
N PRO A 64 -0.82 16.74 11.01
CA PRO A 64 -1.54 16.25 12.18
C PRO A 64 -3.03 16.05 11.86
N ASN A 65 -3.76 15.38 12.76
CA ASN A 65 -5.18 15.06 12.60
C ASN A 65 -5.48 14.08 11.46
N ALA A 66 -4.68 13.05 11.37
CA ALA A 66 -4.97 11.89 10.53
C ALA A 66 -6.05 11.01 11.16
N TYR A 67 -6.82 10.32 10.31
CA TYR A 67 -7.88 9.41 10.73
C TYR A 67 -7.56 7.99 10.31
N PHE A 68 -7.75 7.05 11.24
CA PHE A 68 -7.78 5.63 10.93
C PHE A 68 -9.17 5.23 10.45
N LEU A 69 -9.23 4.50 9.36
CA LEU A 69 -10.47 4.05 8.74
C LEU A 69 -10.45 2.56 8.49
N THR A 70 -11.61 1.92 8.68
CA THR A 70 -11.88 0.58 8.16
C THR A 70 -13.07 0.67 7.20
N LEU A 71 -12.85 0.20 5.98
CA LEU A 71 -13.84 0.21 4.91
C LEU A 71 -14.08 -1.23 4.49
N THR A 72 -15.32 -1.69 4.53
CA THR A 72 -15.69 -3.05 4.14
C THR A 72 -16.35 -3.03 2.77
N ILE A 73 -16.02 -4.00 1.91
CA ILE A 73 -16.72 -4.19 0.63
C ILE A 73 -17.75 -5.31 0.83
N ASP A 74 -19.02 -5.02 0.61
CA ASP A 74 -20.09 -6.02 0.64
C ASP A 74 -20.08 -6.89 -0.63
N ASP A 75 -20.72 -8.06 -0.56
CA ASP A 75 -20.69 -9.06 -1.63
C ASP A 75 -21.33 -8.55 -2.92
N LYS A 76 -22.35 -7.69 -2.81
CA LYS A 76 -23.01 -7.07 -3.96
C LYS A 76 -22.06 -6.11 -4.68
N SER A 77 -21.45 -5.21 -3.94
CA SER A 77 -20.49 -4.24 -4.46
C SER A 77 -19.24 -4.91 -5.01
N TYR A 78 -18.76 -5.97 -4.34
CA TYR A 78 -17.65 -6.79 -4.83
C TYR A 78 -17.95 -7.35 -6.22
N LYS A 79 -19.09 -8.04 -6.38
CA LYS A 79 -19.52 -8.62 -7.66
C LYS A 79 -19.71 -7.54 -8.73
N GLN A 80 -20.28 -6.39 -8.38
CA GLN A 80 -20.50 -5.28 -9.30
C GLN A 80 -19.16 -4.69 -9.82
N ILE A 81 -18.20 -4.44 -8.93
CA ILE A 81 -16.89 -3.89 -9.31
C ILE A 81 -16.13 -4.91 -10.14
N SER A 82 -16.08 -6.17 -9.71
CA SER A 82 -15.45 -7.27 -10.43
C SER A 82 -15.97 -7.37 -11.87
N LYS A 83 -17.30 -7.44 -12.05
CA LYS A 83 -17.93 -7.55 -13.37
C LYS A 83 -17.70 -6.30 -14.23
N LYS A 84 -17.95 -5.11 -13.68
CA LYS A 84 -17.87 -3.84 -14.42
C LYS A 84 -16.46 -3.54 -14.94
N TYR A 85 -15.44 -3.85 -14.14
CA TYR A 85 -14.03 -3.53 -14.48
C TYR A 85 -13.22 -4.76 -14.88
N LYS A 86 -13.86 -5.94 -14.99
CA LYS A 86 -13.24 -7.23 -15.37
C LYS A 86 -12.06 -7.59 -14.46
N LEU A 87 -12.19 -7.33 -13.15
CA LEU A 87 -11.17 -7.59 -12.15
C LEU A 87 -11.44 -8.94 -11.47
N LYS A 88 -10.38 -9.72 -11.22
CA LYS A 88 -10.46 -11.03 -10.56
C LYS A 88 -9.75 -11.04 -9.21
N ASP A 89 -8.72 -10.23 -9.05
CA ASP A 89 -7.91 -10.17 -7.84
C ASP A 89 -8.55 -9.25 -6.79
N ASN A 90 -8.54 -9.69 -5.53
CA ASN A 90 -9.11 -8.95 -4.40
C ASN A 90 -8.47 -7.58 -4.21
N ASN A 91 -7.15 -7.48 -4.41
CA ASN A 91 -6.43 -6.22 -4.27
C ASN A 91 -6.77 -5.24 -5.39
N ASP A 92 -6.99 -5.74 -6.61
CA ASP A 92 -7.41 -4.90 -7.74
C ASP A 92 -8.81 -4.34 -7.52
N ILE A 93 -9.73 -5.17 -7.00
CA ILE A 93 -11.10 -4.77 -6.66
C ILE A 93 -11.07 -3.71 -5.54
N ALA A 94 -10.31 -3.97 -4.46
CA ALA A 94 -10.14 -3.02 -3.36
C ALA A 94 -9.50 -1.70 -3.85
N THR A 95 -8.45 -1.80 -4.67
CA THR A 95 -7.79 -0.64 -5.28
C THR A 95 -8.76 0.18 -6.11
N LYS A 96 -9.61 -0.47 -6.90
CA LYS A 96 -10.60 0.23 -7.71
C LYS A 96 -11.65 0.91 -6.84
N ALA A 97 -12.17 0.23 -5.82
CA ALA A 97 -13.16 0.76 -4.90
C ALA A 97 -12.65 2.03 -4.19
N ILE A 98 -11.44 1.97 -3.61
CA ILE A 98 -10.87 3.13 -2.90
C ILE A 98 -10.54 4.28 -3.85
N ARG A 99 -10.01 4.01 -5.05
CA ARG A 99 -9.76 5.05 -6.06
C ARG A 99 -11.02 5.80 -6.44
N LEU A 100 -12.13 5.09 -6.67
CA LEU A 100 -13.42 5.71 -6.97
C LEU A 100 -13.96 6.55 -5.80
N CYS A 101 -13.75 6.09 -4.56
CA CYS A 101 -14.10 6.88 -3.38
C CYS A 101 -13.25 8.15 -3.29
N LEU A 102 -11.93 8.03 -3.39
CA LEU A 102 -11.01 9.17 -3.32
C LEU A 102 -11.23 10.17 -4.46
N GLU A 103 -11.62 9.70 -5.64
CA GLU A 103 -11.98 10.57 -6.76
C GLU A 103 -13.23 11.40 -6.47
N ARG A 104 -14.26 10.80 -5.84
CA ARG A 104 -15.44 11.55 -5.36
C ARG A 104 -15.05 12.60 -4.33
N VAL A 105 -14.25 12.23 -3.35
CA VAL A 105 -13.76 13.18 -2.33
C VAL A 105 -12.95 14.30 -2.97
N ARG A 106 -12.09 13.99 -3.94
CA ARG A 106 -11.31 15.00 -4.68
C ARG A 106 -12.21 15.98 -5.43
N LYS A 107 -13.28 15.49 -6.06
CA LYS A 107 -14.26 16.36 -6.75
C LYS A 107 -14.97 17.30 -5.78
N LEU A 108 -15.25 16.84 -4.56
CA LEU A 108 -15.91 17.65 -3.53
C LEU A 108 -14.97 18.66 -2.85
N THR A 109 -13.71 18.30 -2.68
CA THR A 109 -12.75 19.11 -1.90
C THR A 109 -11.78 19.92 -2.76
N GLY A 110 -11.71 19.66 -4.07
CA GLY A 110 -10.72 20.23 -4.98
C GLY A 110 -9.29 19.75 -4.77
N LYS A 111 -9.04 18.89 -3.76
CA LYS A 111 -7.68 18.49 -3.36
C LYS A 111 -7.54 16.96 -3.33
N SER A 112 -6.33 16.49 -3.63
CA SER A 112 -5.97 15.09 -3.46
C SER A 112 -5.79 14.77 -1.97
N VAL A 113 -6.21 13.57 -1.57
CA VAL A 113 -6.09 13.09 -0.20
C VAL A 113 -4.82 12.27 -0.05
N LYS A 114 -3.97 12.63 0.89
CA LYS A 114 -2.86 11.77 1.29
C LYS A 114 -3.42 10.58 2.05
N HIS A 115 -3.03 9.37 1.67
CA HIS A 115 -3.63 8.16 2.23
C HIS A 115 -2.70 6.95 2.13
N TRP A 116 -2.94 6.00 3.00
CA TRP A 116 -2.33 4.69 2.96
C TRP A 116 -3.39 3.64 3.36
N PHE A 117 -3.55 2.60 2.56
CA PHE A 117 -4.49 1.51 2.83
C PHE A 117 -3.82 0.15 2.64
N ILE A 118 -4.28 -0.82 3.41
CA ILE A 118 -3.95 -2.23 3.27
C ILE A 118 -5.24 -3.06 3.25
N THR A 119 -5.25 -4.11 2.46
CA THR A 119 -6.38 -5.03 2.37
C THR A 119 -6.21 -6.20 3.33
N GLU A 120 -7.30 -6.66 3.88
CA GLU A 120 -7.41 -7.87 4.69
C GLU A 120 -8.70 -8.62 4.33
N LEU A 121 -8.65 -9.95 4.27
CA LEU A 121 -9.85 -10.80 4.23
C LEU A 121 -10.31 -11.06 5.66
N GLY A 122 -11.60 -10.90 5.93
CA GLY A 122 -12.20 -11.20 7.23
C GLY A 122 -12.05 -12.67 7.60
N HIS A 123 -11.79 -12.94 8.89
CA HIS A 123 -11.46 -14.28 9.37
C HIS A 123 -12.69 -15.12 9.80
N GLU A 124 -13.83 -14.52 10.08
CA GLU A 124 -14.98 -15.25 10.63
C GLU A 124 -16.22 -15.10 9.76
N LYS A 125 -16.77 -16.23 9.34
CA LYS A 125 -18.09 -16.43 8.68
C LYS A 125 -18.40 -15.62 7.41
N THR A 126 -17.72 -14.50 7.19
CA THR A 126 -17.98 -13.64 6.03
C THR A 126 -16.68 -13.24 5.37
N GLU A 127 -15.92 -13.99 4.70
CA GLU A 127 -14.65 -13.65 4.01
C GLU A 127 -14.67 -12.31 3.24
N ARG A 128 -15.31 -11.28 3.83
CA ARG A 128 -15.44 -9.95 3.23
C ARG A 128 -14.11 -9.23 3.19
N LEU A 129 -13.93 -8.51 2.13
CA LEU A 129 -12.71 -7.71 1.91
C LEU A 129 -12.78 -6.43 2.72
N HIS A 130 -11.83 -6.25 3.62
CA HIS A 130 -11.64 -5.05 4.43
C HIS A 130 -10.45 -4.25 3.94
N LEU A 131 -10.57 -2.93 3.98
CA LEU A 131 -9.46 -2.01 3.79
C LEU A 131 -9.24 -1.25 5.10
N HIS A 132 -8.08 -1.45 5.70
CA HIS A 132 -7.63 -0.66 6.83
C HIS A 132 -6.71 0.44 6.32
N GLY A 133 -6.92 1.67 6.75
CA GLY A 133 -6.13 2.76 6.22
C GLY A 133 -6.02 3.98 7.11
N ILE A 134 -5.11 4.84 6.73
CA ILE A 134 -4.91 6.16 7.32
C ILE A 134 -5.07 7.21 6.23
N VAL A 135 -5.75 8.28 6.55
CA VAL A 135 -5.93 9.44 5.68
C VAL A 135 -5.49 10.71 6.41
N TRP A 136 -4.81 11.60 5.70
CA TRP A 136 -4.27 12.86 6.22
C TRP A 136 -4.85 14.07 5.51
N GLY A 137 -4.90 15.20 6.21
CA GLY A 137 -5.20 16.49 5.61
C GLY A 137 -6.65 16.75 5.21
N LEU A 138 -7.60 15.92 5.67
CA LEU A 138 -9.03 16.08 5.33
C LEU A 138 -9.80 16.99 6.30
N GLY A 139 -9.26 17.26 7.46
CA GLY A 139 -9.96 17.96 8.55
C GLY A 139 -11.09 17.14 9.19
N ASN A 140 -11.72 16.24 8.47
CA ASN A 140 -12.73 15.31 8.98
C ASN A 140 -12.70 13.98 8.21
N GLY A 141 -12.52 12.86 8.92
CA GLY A 141 -12.52 11.51 8.36
C GLY A 141 -13.85 11.10 7.72
N ARG A 142 -14.96 11.70 8.14
CA ARG A 142 -16.31 11.46 7.57
C ARG A 142 -16.36 11.73 6.07
N LYS A 143 -15.55 12.63 5.55
CA LYS A 143 -15.50 12.88 4.10
C LYS A 143 -15.18 11.63 3.27
N ILE A 144 -14.45 10.67 3.83
CA ILE A 144 -14.21 9.38 3.16
C ILE A 144 -15.41 8.46 3.39
N THR A 145 -15.88 8.30 4.64
CA THR A 145 -16.95 7.35 4.97
C THR A 145 -18.26 7.71 4.29
N ASP A 146 -18.62 8.98 4.22
CA ASP A 146 -19.83 9.45 3.53
C ASP A 146 -19.78 9.22 1.99
N ASN A 147 -18.58 9.15 1.44
CA ASN A 147 -18.34 8.87 0.02
C ASN A 147 -18.01 7.40 -0.27
N TRP A 148 -17.99 6.54 0.75
CA TRP A 148 -17.88 5.11 0.58
C TRP A 148 -19.24 4.50 0.25
N LYS A 149 -19.37 3.92 -0.94
CA LYS A 149 -20.65 3.37 -1.44
C LYS A 149 -20.64 1.84 -1.57
N TYR A 150 -19.68 1.17 -0.95
CA TYR A 150 -19.43 -0.23 -1.25
C TYR A 150 -19.63 -1.15 -0.04
N GLY A 151 -20.12 -0.63 1.07
CA GLY A 151 -20.40 -1.40 2.28
C GLY A 151 -20.21 -0.58 3.56
N ILE A 152 -19.94 -1.27 4.65
CA ILE A 152 -19.85 -0.68 6.00
C ILE A 152 -18.54 0.08 6.16
N THR A 153 -18.60 1.16 6.94
CA THR A 153 -17.44 1.97 7.28
C THR A 153 -17.31 2.13 8.79
N PHE A 154 -16.07 2.20 9.24
CA PHE A 154 -15.73 2.58 10.60
C PHE A 154 -14.67 3.67 10.58
N THR A 155 -14.92 4.75 11.31
CA THR A 155 -13.94 5.82 11.53
C THR A 155 -13.40 5.68 12.94
N GLY A 156 -12.13 5.33 13.04
CA GLY A 156 -11.43 5.25 14.31
C GLY A 156 -10.98 6.61 14.82
N TYR A 157 -10.25 6.57 15.93
CA TYR A 157 -9.68 7.75 16.57
C TYR A 157 -8.54 8.36 15.77
N PHE A 158 -8.06 9.52 16.23
CA PHE A 158 -6.85 10.16 15.70
C PHE A 158 -5.66 9.19 15.67
N VAL A 159 -4.90 9.29 14.61
CA VAL A 159 -3.74 8.43 14.39
C VAL A 159 -2.59 8.85 15.30
N ASN A 160 -2.05 7.87 16.02
CA ASN A 160 -0.84 7.99 16.82
C ASN A 160 0.14 6.87 16.44
N GLU A 161 1.30 6.84 17.08
CA GLU A 161 2.32 5.80 16.82
C GLU A 161 1.80 4.38 17.05
N LYS A 162 0.94 4.17 18.05
CA LYS A 162 0.32 2.85 18.32
C LYS A 162 -0.56 2.42 17.15
N THR A 163 -1.33 3.35 16.58
CA THR A 163 -2.17 3.11 15.40
C THR A 163 -1.34 2.76 14.18
N ILE A 164 -0.24 3.49 13.94
CA ILE A 164 0.68 3.24 12.83
C ILE A 164 1.32 1.85 12.98
N ASN A 165 1.81 1.52 14.16
CA ASN A 165 2.38 0.21 14.45
C ASN A 165 1.34 -0.91 14.32
N TYR A 166 0.11 -0.69 14.76
CA TYR A 166 -0.99 -1.64 14.61
C TYR A 166 -1.29 -1.94 13.14
N ILE A 167 -1.53 -0.92 12.33
CA ILE A 167 -1.92 -1.11 10.93
C ILE A 167 -0.80 -1.73 10.09
N THR A 168 0.46 -1.42 10.40
CA THR A 168 1.60 -2.00 9.68
C THR A 168 1.85 -3.47 10.00
N LYS A 169 1.31 -4.00 11.11
CA LYS A 169 1.37 -5.45 11.42
C LYS A 169 0.67 -6.29 10.35
N TYR A 170 -0.35 -5.77 9.69
CA TYR A 170 -1.00 -6.47 8.59
C TYR A 170 -0.07 -6.80 7.42
N MET A 171 1.03 -6.06 7.26
CA MET A 171 2.06 -6.36 6.27
C MET A 171 2.88 -7.62 6.59
N LEU A 172 2.84 -8.08 7.84
CA LEU A 172 3.56 -9.28 8.30
C LEU A 172 2.67 -10.52 8.28
N LYS A 173 1.34 -10.37 8.23
CA LYS A 173 0.42 -11.50 8.19
C LYS A 173 0.70 -12.32 6.93
N ILE A 174 1.10 -13.57 7.14
CA ILE A 174 1.18 -14.59 6.10
C ILE A 174 -0.17 -15.28 6.16
N GLU A 175 -0.91 -15.29 5.08
CA GLU A 175 -2.06 -16.18 5.00
C GLU A 175 -1.55 -17.61 4.87
N ASP A 176 -1.72 -18.40 5.92
CA ASP A 176 -1.46 -19.85 5.93
C ASP A 176 -2.46 -20.63 5.07
N ARG A 177 -3.32 -19.97 4.29
CA ARG A 177 -4.29 -20.62 3.42
C ARG A 177 -3.80 -20.62 1.97
N LYS A 178 -3.72 -21.85 1.44
CA LYS A 178 -3.46 -22.15 0.03
C LYS A 178 -4.22 -21.18 -0.88
N SER A 179 -3.46 -20.46 -1.71
CA SER A 179 -3.96 -19.64 -2.83
C SER A 179 -4.74 -18.37 -2.49
N THR A 180 -4.10 -17.38 -1.95
CA THR A 180 -4.15 -16.02 -2.50
C THR A 180 -2.93 -15.29 -1.97
N ARG A 181 -1.98 -15.00 -2.83
CA ARG A 181 -0.93 -14.04 -2.53
C ARG A 181 -1.63 -12.70 -2.31
N LEU A 182 -1.96 -12.37 -1.08
CA LEU A 182 -2.18 -11.00 -0.70
C LEU A 182 -0.82 -10.28 -0.83
N ASN A 183 -0.52 -9.91 -2.03
CA ASN A 183 0.41 -8.84 -2.22
C ASN A 183 -0.19 -7.69 -1.43
N SER A 184 0.51 -7.20 -0.42
CA SER A 184 0.29 -5.88 0.13
C SER A 184 0.49 -4.91 -1.04
N SER A 185 -0.55 -4.81 -1.88
CA SER A 185 -0.55 -3.91 -3.00
C SER A 185 -0.60 -2.54 -2.36
N HIS A 186 0.47 -1.81 -2.55
CA HIS A 186 0.50 -0.39 -2.29
C HIS A 186 -0.60 0.26 -3.11
N ILE A 187 -1.75 0.42 -2.52
CA ILE A 187 -2.88 1.10 -3.14
C ILE A 187 -2.57 2.58 -3.34
N THR A 188 -1.38 3.03 -3.03
CA THR A 188 -0.98 4.37 -3.42
C THR A 188 0.50 4.54 -3.58
N ARG A 189 0.88 4.94 -4.75
CA ARG A 189 1.91 5.94 -4.92
C ARG A 189 1.30 7.30 -4.51
N SER A 190 1.23 7.57 -3.23
CA SER A 190 1.32 8.94 -2.79
C SER A 190 2.67 9.43 -3.35
N ARG A 191 2.66 10.37 -4.28
CA ARG A 191 3.84 11.18 -4.58
C ARG A 191 4.11 11.97 -3.31
N MET A 192 4.90 11.38 -2.41
CA MET A 192 5.62 12.21 -1.47
C MET A 192 6.59 13.03 -2.31
N PRO A 193 6.64 14.36 -2.15
CA PRO A 193 7.69 15.14 -2.77
C PRO A 193 9.02 14.52 -2.31
N SER A 194 9.86 14.13 -3.25
CA SER A 194 11.26 13.87 -2.96
C SER A 194 11.82 15.18 -2.46
N SER A 195 12.08 15.26 -1.16
CA SER A 195 12.91 16.30 -0.63
C SER A 195 14.25 16.25 -1.37
N ALA A 196 14.56 17.36 -2.04
CA ALA A 196 15.85 17.62 -2.62
C ALA A 196 16.95 17.57 -1.56
#